data_7a2276909a1ec397cf8c1a71dba4a719
#
_entry.id   7a2276909a1ec397cf8c1a71dba4a719
#
_cell.length_a   1.000
_cell.length_b   1.000
_cell.length_c   1.000
_cell.angle_alpha   90.00
_cell.angle_beta   90.00
_cell.angle_gamma   90.00
#
_symmetry.space_group_name_H-M   'P 1'
#
loop_
_entity.id
_entity.type
_entity.pdbx_description
1 polymer ?
#
loop_
_entity_poly.entity_id
_entity_poly.type
_entity_poly.pdbx_seq_one_letter_code
_entity_poly.pdbx_strand_id
1 'polypeptide(L)'
;FVIRLSNTTFSLATSYANAITGTAINITDAGTGTHTISWLLPRYTNGAGVQAIFFNPQATALGAGTPNLSLNYTNAIQTAARATPTVLPIGKTAASNSIILYTGATGVGKYNYTVPLQAGDTGIASIEGIRNASTYTSGMYSVAMVKEIARFPLSTLGLAAERNFLFELPSLPRIYDGAALYW
;
A
#
# COMPACT_ATOMS: atom_id res chain seq x y z
N PHE A 1 20.23 9.39 3.88
CA PHE A 1 19.94 9.86 2.50
C PHE A 1 20.76 9.03 1.52
N VAL A 2 20.30 8.92 0.28
CA VAL A 2 20.88 8.05 -0.75
C VAL A 2 21.43 8.90 -1.88
N ILE A 3 22.66 8.60 -2.29
CA ILE A 3 23.29 9.13 -3.50
C ILE A 3 23.24 8.01 -4.54
N ARG A 4 22.51 8.20 -5.63
CA ARG A 4 22.47 7.24 -6.73
C ARG A 4 23.73 7.37 -7.58
N LEU A 5 24.48 6.30 -7.72
CA LEU A 5 25.68 6.23 -8.55
C LEU A 5 25.39 5.59 -9.92
N SER A 6 24.55 4.56 -9.94
CA SER A 6 24.12 3.87 -11.16
C SER A 6 22.73 3.25 -10.97
N ASN A 7 22.28 2.41 -11.89
CA ASN A 7 21.03 1.65 -11.73
C ASN A 7 21.11 0.56 -10.65
N THR A 8 22.30 0.16 -10.28
CA THR A 8 22.55 -0.97 -9.37
C THR A 8 23.41 -0.61 -8.16
N THR A 9 23.93 0.64 -8.10
CA THR A 9 24.83 1.07 -7.04
C THR A 9 24.41 2.40 -6.45
N PHE A 10 24.56 2.52 -5.14
CA PHE A 10 24.30 3.75 -4.40
C PHE A 10 25.29 3.94 -3.27
N SER A 11 25.41 5.16 -2.77
CA SER A 11 26.11 5.50 -1.55
C SER A 11 25.15 6.15 -0.55
N LEU A 12 25.52 6.14 0.72
CA LEU A 12 24.75 6.76 1.78
C LEU A 12 25.34 8.13 2.14
N ALA A 13 24.49 9.07 2.51
CA ALA A 13 24.86 10.40 3.00
C ALA A 13 24.18 10.70 4.34
N THR A 14 24.83 11.47 5.20
CA THR A 14 24.33 11.84 6.53
C THR A 14 23.20 12.86 6.48
N SER A 15 23.14 13.67 5.42
CA SER A 15 22.13 14.72 5.26
C SER A 15 21.65 14.82 3.80
N TYR A 16 20.52 15.49 3.59
CA TYR A 16 20.02 15.80 2.26
C TYR A 16 20.99 16.68 1.47
N ALA A 17 21.59 17.68 2.11
CA ALA A 17 22.59 18.53 1.49
C ALA A 17 23.80 17.72 0.99
N ASN A 18 24.30 16.80 1.83
CA ASN A 18 25.39 15.91 1.45
C ASN A 18 25.01 14.96 0.31
N ALA A 19 23.76 14.50 0.27
CA ALA A 19 23.29 13.67 -0.83
C ALA A 19 23.25 14.42 -2.17
N ILE A 20 22.82 15.69 -2.17
CA ILE A 20 22.81 16.53 -3.38
C ILE A 20 24.24 16.86 -3.87
N THR A 21 25.14 17.14 -2.95
CA THR A 21 26.54 17.44 -3.28
C THR A 21 27.39 16.21 -3.59
N GLY A 22 26.82 15.01 -3.46
CA GLY A 22 27.55 13.76 -3.70
C GLY A 22 28.50 13.36 -2.57
N THR A 23 28.39 13.99 -1.39
CA THR A 23 29.24 13.69 -0.25
C THR A 23 28.75 12.44 0.48
N ALA A 24 29.40 11.31 0.22
CA ALA A 24 29.07 10.03 0.83
C ALA A 24 29.67 9.87 2.22
N ILE A 25 29.02 9.02 3.03
CA ILE A 25 29.61 8.52 4.27
C ILE A 25 30.79 7.62 3.91
N ASN A 26 31.95 7.87 4.51
CA ASN A 26 33.07 6.97 4.38
C ASN A 26 32.84 5.73 5.26
N ILE A 27 32.56 4.61 4.63
CA ILE A 27 32.39 3.31 5.29
C ILE A 27 33.76 2.64 5.31
N THR A 28 34.40 2.64 6.48
CA THR A 28 35.79 2.12 6.67
C THR A 28 35.81 0.64 7.05
N ASP A 29 34.63 0.06 7.35
CA ASP A 29 34.50 -1.34 7.74
C ASP A 29 33.36 -1.99 6.95
N ALA A 30 33.56 -3.22 6.52
CA ALA A 30 32.54 -4.03 5.85
C ALA A 30 31.35 -4.37 6.77
N GLY A 31 31.50 -4.16 8.07
CA GLY A 31 30.50 -4.53 9.08
C GLY A 31 30.41 -6.05 9.29
N THR A 32 29.74 -6.45 10.33
CA THR A 32 29.44 -7.85 10.63
C THR A 32 27.93 -8.04 10.70
N GLY A 33 27.41 -9.08 10.06
CA GLY A 33 25.98 -9.43 10.07
C GLY A 33 25.21 -8.97 8.85
N THR A 34 23.89 -9.12 8.91
CA THR A 34 22.98 -8.73 7.84
C THR A 34 22.57 -7.28 7.99
N HIS A 35 22.81 -6.48 6.95
CA HIS A 35 22.36 -5.09 6.90
C HIS A 35 21.02 -5.02 6.17
N THR A 36 20.01 -4.47 6.84
CA THR A 36 18.68 -4.27 6.24
C THR A 36 18.44 -2.79 5.97
N ILE A 37 18.11 -2.46 4.74
CA ILE A 37 17.63 -1.13 4.37
C ILE A 37 16.12 -1.15 4.42
N SER A 38 15.55 -0.38 5.35
CA SER A 38 14.10 -0.21 5.47
C SER A 38 13.69 1.14 4.89
N TRP A 39 12.72 1.13 4.01
CA TRP A 39 12.09 2.35 3.49
C TRP A 39 10.89 2.69 4.38
N LEU A 40 10.99 3.78 5.11
CA LEU A 40 9.85 4.29 5.86
C LEU A 40 8.94 5.08 4.92
N LEU A 41 7.64 4.95 5.15
CA LEU A 41 6.67 5.79 4.46
C LEU A 41 6.96 7.26 4.76
N PRO A 42 6.90 8.14 3.75
CA PRO A 42 7.15 9.58 3.95
C PRO A 42 6.13 10.22 4.91
N ARG A 43 4.97 9.58 5.03
CA ARG A 43 3.88 9.91 5.95
C ARG A 43 3.46 8.63 6.64
N TYR A 44 3.00 8.73 7.89
CA TYR A 44 2.62 7.53 8.67
C TYR A 44 3.78 6.51 8.76
N THR A 45 4.94 6.97 9.16
CA THR A 45 6.23 6.26 9.12
C THR A 45 6.21 4.86 9.75
N ASN A 46 5.35 4.64 10.74
CA ASN A 46 5.15 3.32 11.34
C ASN A 46 4.12 2.45 10.61
N GLY A 47 3.43 2.98 9.59
CA GLY A 47 2.41 2.24 8.83
C GLY A 47 1.10 1.99 9.58
N ALA A 48 0.91 2.51 10.78
CA ALA A 48 -0.30 2.25 11.57
C ALA A 48 -1.57 2.75 10.85
N GLY A 49 -2.52 1.85 10.64
CA GLY A 49 -3.77 2.10 9.91
C GLY A 49 -3.59 2.29 8.40
N VAL A 50 -2.38 2.10 7.86
CA VAL A 50 -2.15 2.07 6.42
C VAL A 50 -2.58 0.72 5.87
N GLN A 51 -3.31 0.73 4.79
CA GLN A 51 -3.83 -0.45 4.10
C GLN A 51 -3.38 -0.45 2.64
N ALA A 52 -3.57 -1.54 1.95
CA ALA A 52 -3.31 -1.64 0.52
C ALA A 52 -4.61 -1.80 -0.26
N ILE A 53 -4.65 -1.21 -1.45
CA ILE A 53 -5.68 -1.43 -2.45
C ILE A 53 -5.04 -1.89 -3.76
N PHE A 54 -5.72 -2.79 -4.46
CA PHE A 54 -5.39 -3.08 -5.86
C PHE A 54 -6.23 -2.20 -6.78
N PHE A 55 -5.64 -1.74 -7.86
CA PHE A 55 -6.36 -0.98 -8.87
C PHE A 55 -5.81 -1.28 -10.27
N ASN A 56 -6.64 -1.06 -11.27
CA ASN A 56 -6.25 -1.14 -12.67
C ASN A 56 -5.79 0.24 -13.15
N PRO A 57 -4.49 0.45 -13.40
CA PRO A 57 -3.98 1.77 -13.83
C PRO A 57 -4.10 2.00 -15.34
N GLN A 58 -4.55 1.00 -16.10
CA GLN A 58 -4.62 1.08 -17.55
C GLN A 58 -5.98 1.59 -18.03
N ALA A 59 -5.99 2.17 -19.23
CA ALA A 59 -7.21 2.51 -19.95
C ALA A 59 -7.99 1.27 -20.43
N THR A 60 -7.37 0.09 -20.39
CA THR A 60 -7.98 -1.17 -20.82
C THR A 60 -8.41 -1.98 -19.59
N ALA A 61 -9.58 -2.58 -19.68
CA ALA A 61 -10.07 -3.49 -18.65
C ALA A 61 -9.15 -4.72 -18.50
N LEU A 62 -9.15 -5.30 -17.31
CA LEU A 62 -8.47 -6.59 -17.09
C LEU A 62 -9.13 -7.68 -17.93
N GLY A 63 -8.33 -8.53 -18.54
CA GLY A 63 -8.79 -9.65 -19.33
C GLY A 63 -9.38 -10.78 -18.50
N ALA A 64 -9.89 -11.80 -19.20
CA ALA A 64 -10.46 -12.97 -18.55
C ALA A 64 -9.42 -13.73 -17.74
N GLY A 65 -9.82 -14.24 -16.61
CA GLY A 65 -9.01 -14.97 -15.65
C GLY A 65 -9.43 -14.65 -14.22
N THR A 66 -8.92 -15.38 -13.28
CA THR A 66 -9.19 -15.14 -11.86
C THR A 66 -7.83 -15.07 -11.15
N PRO A 67 -7.16 -13.91 -11.17
CA PRO A 67 -5.89 -13.78 -10.49
C PRO A 67 -6.08 -13.98 -8.99
N ASN A 68 -5.19 -14.77 -8.41
CA ASN A 68 -5.09 -14.95 -6.96
C ASN A 68 -4.00 -14.04 -6.44
N LEU A 69 -4.40 -12.89 -5.91
CA LEU A 69 -3.48 -11.84 -5.50
C LEU A 69 -3.16 -11.95 -4.00
N SER A 70 -1.90 -11.76 -3.66
CA SER A 70 -1.46 -11.58 -2.27
C SER A 70 -0.30 -10.59 -2.22
N LEU A 71 -0.10 -9.99 -1.03
CA LEU A 71 1.02 -9.10 -0.76
C LEU A 71 1.93 -9.72 0.28
N ASN A 72 3.23 -9.56 0.09
CA ASN A 72 4.21 -9.65 1.16
C ASN A 72 4.53 -8.25 1.65
N TYR A 73 4.57 -8.06 2.95
CA TYR A 73 4.71 -6.75 3.56
C TYR A 73 5.40 -6.79 4.93
N THR A 74 5.94 -5.65 5.34
CA THR A 74 6.32 -5.39 6.72
C THR A 74 5.15 -4.70 7.42
N ASN A 75 4.75 -5.19 8.58
CA ASN A 75 3.64 -4.63 9.34
C ASN A 75 4.00 -3.37 10.15
N ALA A 76 3.01 -2.75 10.79
CA ALA A 76 3.17 -1.53 11.56
C ALA A 76 4.13 -1.65 12.77
N ILE A 77 4.37 -2.85 13.27
CA ILE A 77 5.34 -3.11 14.35
C ILE A 77 6.70 -3.59 13.81
N GLN A 78 6.97 -3.35 12.53
CA GLN A 78 8.23 -3.65 11.84
C GLN A 78 8.56 -5.15 11.75
N THR A 79 7.54 -6.02 11.77
CA THR A 79 7.73 -7.44 11.46
C THR A 79 7.64 -7.62 9.95
N ALA A 80 8.75 -8.04 9.35
CA ALA A 80 8.88 -8.34 7.93
C ALA A 80 8.28 -9.72 7.56
N ALA A 81 8.25 -10.00 6.26
CA ALA A 81 7.79 -11.26 5.68
C ALA A 81 6.36 -11.67 6.08
N ARG A 82 5.51 -10.68 6.38
CA ARG A 82 4.08 -10.91 6.56
C ARG A 82 3.43 -11.15 5.20
N ALA A 83 2.47 -12.05 5.14
CA ALA A 83 1.74 -12.32 3.90
C ALA A 83 0.24 -12.11 4.11
N THR A 84 -0.39 -11.40 3.19
CA THR A 84 -1.85 -11.30 3.20
C THR A 84 -2.49 -12.63 2.84
N PRO A 85 -3.70 -12.93 3.31
CA PRO A 85 -4.50 -13.97 2.70
C PRO A 85 -4.65 -13.73 1.19
N THR A 86 -4.76 -14.81 0.42
CA THR A 86 -5.03 -14.72 -1.00
C THR A 86 -6.43 -14.13 -1.22
N VAL A 87 -6.53 -13.15 -2.10
CA VAL A 87 -7.79 -12.51 -2.46
C VAL A 87 -8.12 -12.73 -3.93
N LEU A 88 -9.40 -12.91 -4.20
CA LEU A 88 -9.93 -13.09 -5.55
C LEU A 88 -10.61 -11.80 -5.99
N PRO A 89 -10.15 -11.16 -7.08
CA PRO A 89 -10.84 -10.02 -7.65
C PRO A 89 -12.27 -10.38 -8.05
N ILE A 90 -13.18 -9.47 -7.74
CA ILE A 90 -14.58 -9.58 -8.19
C ILE A 90 -14.67 -8.84 -9.52
N GLY A 91 -15.23 -9.53 -10.50
CA GLY A 91 -15.32 -8.99 -11.84
C GLY A 91 -14.01 -9.18 -12.59
N LYS A 92 -14.03 -10.12 -13.53
CA LYS A 92 -12.91 -10.46 -14.40
C LYS A 92 -12.47 -9.31 -15.31
N THR A 93 -13.29 -8.27 -15.40
CA THR A 93 -13.10 -7.09 -16.25
C THR A 93 -13.19 -5.83 -15.42
N ALA A 94 -12.27 -5.67 -14.46
CA ALA A 94 -12.20 -4.40 -13.76
C ALA A 94 -12.00 -3.27 -14.77
N ALA A 95 -12.90 -2.30 -14.75
CA ALA A 95 -12.86 -1.16 -15.65
C ALA A 95 -11.52 -0.43 -15.53
N SER A 96 -11.15 0.30 -16.57
CA SER A 96 -9.97 1.16 -16.55
C SER A 96 -10.01 2.15 -15.38
N ASN A 97 -8.86 2.40 -14.78
CA ASN A 97 -8.68 3.35 -13.67
C ASN A 97 -9.60 3.09 -12.46
N SER A 98 -9.99 1.83 -12.24
CA SER A 98 -10.89 1.46 -11.14
C SER A 98 -10.16 0.72 -10.03
N ILE A 99 -10.67 0.88 -8.81
CA ILE A 99 -10.28 0.06 -7.68
C ILE A 99 -10.82 -1.36 -7.90
N ILE A 100 -9.99 -2.36 -7.66
CA ILE A 100 -10.37 -3.76 -7.78
C ILE A 100 -10.99 -4.21 -6.46
N LEU A 101 -12.28 -4.53 -6.51
CA LEU A 101 -12.96 -5.17 -5.41
C LEU A 101 -12.63 -6.66 -5.37
N TYR A 102 -12.58 -7.25 -4.20
CA TYR A 102 -12.28 -8.68 -4.05
C TYR A 102 -13.03 -9.33 -2.89
N THR A 103 -13.12 -10.67 -2.97
CA THR A 103 -13.58 -11.51 -1.87
C THR A 103 -12.39 -12.15 -1.19
N GLY A 104 -12.49 -12.44 0.10
CA GLY A 104 -11.58 -13.37 0.76
C GLY A 104 -11.73 -14.76 0.18
N ALA A 105 -10.64 -15.56 0.21
CA ALA A 105 -10.63 -16.95 -0.29
C ALA A 105 -11.71 -17.84 0.31
N THR A 106 -12.22 -17.51 1.47
CA THR A 106 -13.27 -18.24 2.20
C THR A 106 -14.67 -17.64 2.06
N GLY A 107 -14.84 -16.63 1.17
CA GLY A 107 -16.14 -15.95 0.99
C GLY A 107 -16.55 -15.03 2.15
N VAL A 108 -15.72 -14.90 3.17
CA VAL A 108 -15.91 -13.94 4.27
C VAL A 108 -15.40 -12.59 3.83
N GLY A 109 -16.20 -11.55 3.97
CA GLY A 109 -15.84 -10.19 3.57
C GLY A 109 -16.06 -9.91 2.07
N LYS A 110 -17.24 -10.25 1.58
CA LYS A 110 -17.66 -9.86 0.23
C LYS A 110 -17.55 -8.34 0.05
N TYR A 111 -16.92 -7.92 -1.05
CA TYR A 111 -16.82 -6.51 -1.46
C TYR A 111 -15.91 -5.63 -0.59
N ASN A 112 -14.76 -6.13 -0.21
CA ASN A 112 -13.71 -5.30 0.37
C ASN A 112 -12.93 -4.56 -0.72
N TYR A 113 -12.62 -3.30 -0.46
CA TYR A 113 -11.72 -2.49 -1.31
C TYR A 113 -10.27 -2.50 -0.80
N THR A 114 -10.03 -2.82 0.48
CA THR A 114 -8.71 -2.95 1.06
C THR A 114 -8.29 -4.41 1.20
N VAL A 115 -7.03 -4.70 0.95
CA VAL A 115 -6.47 -6.05 1.10
C VAL A 115 -6.49 -6.43 2.58
N PRO A 116 -7.08 -7.57 2.96
CA PRO A 116 -7.08 -8.01 4.35
C PRO A 116 -5.66 -8.32 4.79
N LEU A 117 -5.28 -7.80 5.94
CA LEU A 117 -3.98 -8.08 6.53
C LEU A 117 -3.98 -9.44 7.25
N GLN A 118 -2.81 -9.94 7.57
CA GLN A 118 -2.69 -11.11 8.44
C GLN A 118 -3.26 -10.80 9.82
N ALA A 119 -3.86 -11.80 10.45
CA ALA A 119 -4.47 -11.63 11.77
C ALA A 119 -3.52 -11.00 12.79
N GLY A 120 -4.01 -10.00 13.51
CA GLY A 120 -3.25 -9.23 14.48
C GLY A 120 -2.49 -8.02 13.94
N ASP A 121 -2.37 -7.86 12.62
CA ASP A 121 -1.70 -6.71 12.03
C ASP A 121 -2.64 -5.50 11.94
N THR A 122 -2.11 -4.32 12.26
CA THR A 122 -2.87 -3.06 12.30
C THR A 122 -2.52 -2.11 11.18
N GLY A 123 -1.60 -2.49 10.29
CA GLY A 123 -1.22 -1.67 9.14
C GLY A 123 0.05 -2.15 8.45
N ILE A 124 0.37 -1.51 7.34
CA ILE A 124 1.49 -1.80 6.45
C ILE A 124 2.51 -0.68 6.55
N ALA A 125 3.75 -1.02 6.93
CA ALA A 125 4.88 -0.09 6.90
C ALA A 125 5.57 -0.07 5.52
N SER A 126 5.68 -1.23 4.85
CA SER A 126 6.21 -1.33 3.49
C SER A 126 5.66 -2.55 2.75
N ILE A 127 5.59 -2.46 1.43
CA ILE A 127 5.28 -3.61 0.56
C ILE A 127 6.59 -4.21 0.09
N GLU A 128 6.78 -5.50 0.33
CA GLU A 128 7.95 -6.26 -0.06
C GLU A 128 7.76 -6.95 -1.41
N GLY A 129 6.52 -7.32 -1.75
CA GLY A 129 6.22 -7.96 -3.01
C GLY A 129 4.73 -8.18 -3.26
N ILE A 130 4.41 -8.38 -4.53
CA ILE A 130 3.08 -8.75 -5.00
C ILE A 130 3.20 -10.14 -5.61
N ARG A 131 2.32 -11.03 -5.20
CA ARG A 131 2.25 -12.38 -5.75
C ARG A 131 0.91 -12.56 -6.47
N ASN A 132 0.99 -13.09 -7.68
CA ASN A 132 -0.15 -13.66 -8.39
C ASN A 132 0.05 -15.16 -8.52
N ALA A 133 -0.81 -15.94 -7.92
CA ALA A 133 -0.70 -17.41 -7.88
C ALA A 133 -1.45 -18.10 -9.02
N SER A 134 -2.13 -17.35 -9.88
CA SER A 134 -2.86 -17.92 -11.03
C SER A 134 -2.69 -17.06 -12.28
N THR A 135 -2.89 -17.66 -13.42
CA THR A 135 -2.79 -16.97 -14.71
C THR A 135 -4.05 -16.14 -15.00
N TYR A 136 -3.86 -15.00 -15.64
CA TYR A 136 -4.92 -14.21 -16.26
C TYR A 136 -4.45 -13.75 -17.65
N THR A 137 -5.38 -13.45 -18.54
CA THR A 137 -5.08 -13.35 -19.97
C THR A 137 -4.44 -12.03 -20.38
N SER A 138 -4.78 -10.93 -19.73
CA SER A 138 -4.23 -9.61 -20.07
C SER A 138 -4.58 -8.56 -19.02
N GLY A 139 -3.90 -7.42 -19.11
CA GLY A 139 -4.11 -6.27 -18.26
C GLY A 139 -2.99 -6.07 -17.25
N MET A 140 -3.11 -5.01 -16.47
CA MET A 140 -2.17 -4.64 -15.43
C MET A 140 -2.94 -4.34 -14.14
N TYR A 141 -2.37 -4.70 -13.03
CA TYR A 141 -2.82 -4.22 -11.74
C TYR A 141 -1.65 -3.61 -10.98
N SER A 142 -1.96 -2.62 -10.18
CA SER A 142 -1.03 -1.93 -9.32
C SER A 142 -1.55 -1.93 -7.89
N VAL A 143 -0.67 -1.62 -6.96
CA VAL A 143 -0.99 -1.49 -5.54
C VAL A 143 -0.73 -0.07 -5.11
N ALA A 144 -1.67 0.50 -4.38
CA ALA A 144 -1.46 1.73 -3.64
C ALA A 144 -1.61 1.49 -2.15
N MET A 145 -0.75 2.16 -1.37
CA MET A 145 -0.92 2.23 0.08
C MET A 145 -1.79 3.43 0.40
N VAL A 146 -2.85 3.17 1.15
CA VAL A 146 -3.87 4.16 1.49
C VAL A 146 -4.12 4.16 2.98
N LYS A 147 -4.56 5.29 3.51
CA LYS A 147 -5.09 5.37 4.87
C LYS A 147 -6.51 5.90 4.81
N GLU A 148 -7.44 5.14 5.34
CA GLU A 148 -8.83 5.60 5.48
C GLU A 148 -8.86 6.77 6.47
N ILE A 149 -9.38 7.90 6.04
CA ILE A 149 -9.55 9.09 6.86
C ILE A 149 -10.96 9.13 7.41
N ALA A 150 -11.95 8.79 6.58
CA ALA A 150 -13.35 8.82 6.94
C ALA A 150 -14.16 7.86 6.09
N ARG A 151 -15.27 7.42 6.64
CA ARG A 151 -16.26 6.59 5.97
C ARG A 151 -17.65 7.19 6.13
N PHE A 152 -18.35 7.32 5.02
CA PHE A 152 -19.73 7.79 4.98
C PHE A 152 -20.65 6.63 4.62
N PRO A 153 -21.58 6.25 5.48
CA PRO A 153 -22.62 5.31 5.11
C PRO A 153 -23.67 6.02 4.26
N LEU A 154 -23.91 5.54 3.05
CA LEU A 154 -25.05 5.91 2.24
C LEU A 154 -26.19 4.94 2.58
N SER A 155 -27.14 5.39 3.38
CA SER A 155 -28.24 4.54 3.87
C SER A 155 -29.47 4.55 2.97
N THR A 156 -29.65 5.58 2.17
CA THR A 156 -30.86 5.75 1.36
C THR A 156 -30.51 6.40 0.02
N LEU A 157 -31.07 5.86 -1.05
CA LEU A 157 -30.93 6.41 -2.39
C LEU A 157 -31.56 7.81 -2.47
N GLY A 158 -30.82 8.77 -3.00
CA GLY A 158 -31.29 10.14 -3.20
C GLY A 158 -31.21 11.05 -1.97
N LEU A 159 -30.73 10.55 -0.83
CA LEU A 159 -30.44 11.38 0.34
C LEU A 159 -28.93 11.62 0.45
N ALA A 160 -28.55 12.88 0.67
CA ALA A 160 -27.17 13.24 0.98
C ALA A 160 -26.76 12.65 2.34
N ALA A 161 -25.57 12.09 2.41
CA ALA A 161 -24.96 11.72 3.67
C ALA A 161 -23.98 12.81 4.08
N GLU A 162 -24.23 13.40 5.24
CA GLU A 162 -23.39 14.42 5.84
C GLU A 162 -22.78 13.90 7.13
N ARG A 163 -21.56 14.30 7.41
CA ARG A 163 -20.90 14.01 8.68
C ARG A 163 -20.04 15.19 9.11
N ASN A 164 -20.26 15.64 10.32
CA ASN A 164 -19.41 16.66 10.90
C ASN A 164 -18.21 16.02 11.59
N PHE A 165 -17.06 16.03 10.90
CA PHE A 165 -15.85 15.41 11.41
C PHE A 165 -15.33 16.03 12.71
N LEU A 166 -15.62 17.29 12.94
CA LEU A 166 -15.16 17.98 14.15
C LEU A 166 -15.85 17.48 15.42
N PHE A 167 -17.15 17.13 15.32
CA PHE A 167 -17.96 16.76 16.47
C PHE A 167 -18.34 15.29 16.54
N GLU A 168 -18.30 14.58 15.40
CA GLU A 168 -18.78 13.20 15.34
C GLU A 168 -17.66 12.16 15.33
N LEU A 169 -16.43 12.55 15.07
CA LEU A 169 -15.30 11.64 15.14
C LEU A 169 -14.53 11.84 16.44
N PRO A 170 -14.18 10.75 17.13
CA PRO A 170 -13.43 10.83 18.39
C PRO A 170 -12.00 11.38 18.19
N SER A 171 -11.47 11.26 16.99
CA SER A 171 -10.22 11.90 16.58
C SER A 171 -10.18 12.03 15.05
N LEU A 172 -9.71 13.17 14.57
CA LEU A 172 -9.43 13.35 13.15
C LEU A 172 -8.05 12.76 12.82
N PRO A 173 -7.94 11.87 11.84
CA PRO A 173 -6.64 11.46 11.34
C PRO A 173 -5.89 12.67 10.81
N ARG A 174 -4.59 12.75 11.11
CA ARG A 174 -3.76 13.82 10.57
C ARG A 174 -3.63 13.67 9.05
N ILE A 175 -3.98 14.71 8.33
CA ILE A 175 -3.71 14.86 6.90
C ILE A 175 -2.38 15.60 6.77
N TYR A 176 -1.41 14.99 6.10
CA TYR A 176 -0.10 15.57 5.91
C TYR A 176 -0.09 16.43 4.64
N ASP A 177 0.79 17.43 4.61
CA ASP A 177 1.03 18.22 3.41
C ASP A 177 1.43 17.35 2.23
N GLY A 178 0.91 17.67 1.04
CA GLY A 178 1.11 16.89 -0.18
C GLY A 178 0.43 15.50 -0.17
N ALA A 179 -0.51 15.22 0.73
CA ALA A 179 -1.33 14.02 0.64
C ALA A 179 -2.32 14.14 -0.52
N ALA A 180 -2.42 13.08 -1.35
CA ALA A 180 -3.49 12.95 -2.33
C ALA A 180 -4.74 12.40 -1.63
N LEU A 181 -5.85 13.12 -1.73
CA LEU A 181 -7.14 12.71 -1.18
C LEU A 181 -8.01 12.15 -2.29
N TYR A 182 -8.64 11.01 -2.02
CA TYR A 182 -9.57 10.34 -2.93
C TYR A 182 -10.88 10.04 -2.20
N TRP A 183 -12.00 10.20 -2.89
CA TRP A 183 -13.36 9.84 -2.47
C TRP A 183 -14.07 9.08 -3.56
#